data_aae01965ecc5a3f8ad81429b5fe9eefb
#
_entry.id   aae01965ecc5a3f8ad81429b5fe9eefb
#
_cell.length_a   1.000
_cell.length_b   1.000
_cell.length_c   1.000
_cell.angle_alpha   90.00
_cell.angle_beta   90.00
_cell.angle_gamma   90.00
#
_symmetry.space_group_name_H-M   'P 1'
#
loop_
_entity.id
_entity.type
_entity.pdbx_description
1 polymer ?
#
loop_
_entity_poly.entity_id
_entity_poly.type
_entity_poly.pdbx_seq_one_letter_code
_entity_poly.pdbx_strand_id
1 'polypeptide(L)'
;MAALALAGVVAGCAQRPAATLSDEALLDSVERRTFDYFWSGAEPNSGLACERINMDGIYPENDETVVTTGGSGFGILALIAGMERGYVTREQGIERFERIVSFLERADRFHGAWPHWIEGRTGRVKPFGKKDNGGDLVETAFLVQGLLAAHQYFAQGNEREQALAQRIDTLWRGVEWSWYRN
;
A
#
# COMPACT_ATOMS: atom_id res chain seq x y z
N MET A 1 8.19 74.46 -18.05
CA MET A 1 7.49 73.13 -18.08
C MET A 1 8.56 72.09 -18.19
N ALA A 2 8.81 71.32 -17.07
CA ALA A 2 9.80 70.28 -17.00
C ALA A 2 9.06 68.92 -17.08
N ALA A 3 9.40 68.09 -18.06
CA ALA A 3 8.85 66.73 -18.21
C ALA A 3 9.70 65.74 -17.42
N LEU A 4 9.13 65.11 -16.37
CA LEU A 4 9.73 64.01 -15.68
C LEU A 4 9.47 62.73 -16.50
N ALA A 5 10.55 62.10 -16.95
CA ALA A 5 10.49 60.74 -17.51
C ALA A 5 10.59 59.73 -16.39
N LEU A 6 9.51 58.94 -16.14
CA LEU A 6 9.51 57.77 -15.27
C LEU A 6 10.12 56.58 -16.02
N ALA A 7 11.31 56.15 -15.64
CA ALA A 7 11.90 54.91 -16.09
C ALA A 7 11.38 53.73 -15.22
N GLY A 8 10.46 52.95 -15.77
CA GLY A 8 9.99 51.72 -15.13
C GLY A 8 11.06 50.60 -15.17
N VAL A 9 11.55 50.21 -14.01
CA VAL A 9 12.41 49.04 -13.89
C VAL A 9 11.52 47.79 -13.93
N VAL A 10 11.53 47.09 -15.07
CA VAL A 10 10.92 45.76 -15.16
C VAL A 10 11.88 44.75 -14.50
N ALA A 11 11.59 44.40 -13.25
CA ALA A 11 12.27 43.29 -12.59
C ALA A 11 11.83 41.97 -13.24
N GLY A 12 12.62 41.47 -14.19
CA GLY A 12 12.43 40.13 -14.73
C GLY A 12 12.67 39.10 -13.63
N CYS A 13 11.62 38.36 -13.25
CA CYS A 13 11.79 37.14 -12.45
C CYS A 13 12.58 36.14 -13.29
N ALA A 14 13.89 36.08 -13.08
CA ALA A 14 14.71 34.99 -13.59
C ALA A 14 14.25 33.74 -12.87
N GLN A 15 13.50 32.88 -13.56
CA GLN A 15 13.22 31.53 -13.10
C GLN A 15 14.57 30.81 -12.95
N ARG A 16 14.96 30.50 -11.72
CA ARG A 16 16.06 29.58 -11.47
C ARG A 16 15.78 28.28 -12.23
N PRO A 17 16.70 27.79 -13.07
CA PRO A 17 16.54 26.47 -13.66
C PRO A 17 16.34 25.46 -12.52
N ALA A 18 15.30 24.62 -12.61
CA ALA A 18 15.11 23.55 -11.67
C ALA A 18 16.39 22.71 -11.69
N ALA A 19 17.01 22.55 -10.52
CA ALA A 19 18.19 21.70 -10.39
C ALA A 19 17.81 20.30 -10.88
N THR A 20 18.41 19.84 -11.97
CA THR A 20 18.22 18.47 -12.45
C THR A 20 18.86 17.53 -11.42
N LEU A 21 18.03 16.66 -10.85
CA LEU A 21 18.53 15.58 -9.98
C LEU A 21 19.42 14.65 -10.80
N SER A 22 20.44 14.07 -10.19
CA SER A 22 21.13 12.93 -10.80
C SER A 22 20.16 11.75 -10.92
N ASP A 23 20.45 10.81 -11.81
CA ASP A 23 19.61 9.62 -12.00
C ASP A 23 19.44 8.83 -10.69
N GLU A 24 20.50 8.72 -9.90
CA GLU A 24 20.47 8.09 -8.58
C GLU A 24 19.54 8.83 -7.61
N ALA A 25 19.65 10.15 -7.52
CA ALA A 25 18.80 10.95 -6.64
C ALA A 25 17.34 10.96 -7.10
N LEU A 26 17.11 10.87 -8.41
CA LEU A 26 15.76 10.73 -8.97
C LEU A 26 15.17 9.37 -8.60
N LEU A 27 15.92 8.28 -8.77
CA LEU A 27 15.50 6.92 -8.43
C LEU A 27 15.17 6.81 -6.94
N ASP A 28 16.04 7.29 -6.07
CA ASP A 28 15.81 7.30 -4.62
C ASP A 28 14.54 8.09 -4.25
N SER A 29 14.32 9.23 -4.90
CA SER A 29 13.09 10.02 -4.71
C SER A 29 11.83 9.26 -5.16
N VAL A 30 11.89 8.53 -6.26
CA VAL A 30 10.76 7.71 -6.77
C VAL A 30 10.50 6.54 -5.83
N GLU A 31 11.52 5.81 -5.42
CA GLU A 31 11.39 4.70 -4.48
C GLU A 31 10.79 5.16 -3.15
N ARG A 32 11.28 6.27 -2.60
CA ARG A 32 10.76 6.84 -1.35
C ARG A 32 9.29 7.22 -1.47
N ARG A 33 8.89 7.91 -2.54
CA ARG A 33 7.48 8.30 -2.76
C ARG A 33 6.56 7.11 -2.98
N THR A 34 7.05 6.08 -3.67
CA THR A 34 6.32 4.82 -3.84
C THR A 34 6.11 4.14 -2.49
N PHE A 35 7.16 4.06 -1.67
CA PHE A 35 7.05 3.55 -0.30
C PHE A 35 6.04 4.35 0.53
N ASP A 36 6.07 5.69 0.46
CA ASP A 36 5.18 6.56 1.24
C ASP A 36 3.71 6.33 0.91
N TYR A 37 3.36 5.95 -0.34
CA TYR A 37 1.99 5.55 -0.68
C TYR A 37 1.52 4.35 0.16
N PHE A 38 2.38 3.34 0.31
CA PHE A 38 2.05 2.12 1.07
C PHE A 38 2.28 2.25 2.58
N TRP A 39 3.07 3.23 3.01
CA TRP A 39 3.35 3.44 4.43
C TRP A 39 2.44 4.48 5.07
N SER A 40 2.53 5.73 4.62
CA SER A 40 1.77 6.85 5.16
C SER A 40 0.36 6.92 4.58
N GLY A 41 0.18 6.50 3.33
CA GLY A 41 -1.09 6.46 2.62
C GLY A 41 -1.91 5.18 2.85
N ALA A 42 -1.40 4.23 3.66
CA ALA A 42 -2.15 3.03 4.00
C ALA A 42 -3.41 3.34 4.83
N GLU A 43 -4.44 2.52 4.68
CA GLU A 43 -5.61 2.59 5.54
C GLU A 43 -5.20 2.29 7.00
N PRO A 44 -5.49 3.18 7.95
CA PRO A 44 -4.85 3.16 9.28
C PRO A 44 -5.24 1.97 10.16
N ASN A 45 -6.44 1.41 10.02
CA ASN A 45 -6.89 0.27 10.82
C ASN A 45 -6.32 -1.06 10.31
N SER A 46 -6.32 -1.25 8.99
CA SER A 46 -5.83 -2.48 8.35
C SER A 46 -4.33 -2.48 8.12
N GLY A 47 -3.75 -1.32 7.85
CA GLY A 47 -2.38 -1.17 7.37
C GLY A 47 -2.17 -1.56 5.90
N LEU A 48 -3.25 -1.90 5.18
CA LEU A 48 -3.26 -2.27 3.77
C LEU A 48 -3.32 -1.04 2.86
N ALA A 49 -3.02 -1.24 1.58
CA ALA A 49 -3.07 -0.19 0.58
C ALA A 49 -4.51 0.27 0.32
N CYS A 50 -4.76 1.57 0.40
CA CYS A 50 -6.01 2.14 -0.10
C CYS A 50 -6.18 1.83 -1.58
N GLU A 51 -7.43 1.63 -2.01
CA GLU A 51 -7.73 1.45 -3.44
C GLU A 51 -7.31 2.68 -4.24
N ARG A 52 -7.53 3.87 -3.68
CA ARG A 52 -7.07 5.15 -4.22
C ARG A 52 -6.85 6.18 -3.10
N ILE A 53 -6.12 7.22 -3.43
CA ILE A 53 -6.00 8.42 -2.61
C ILE A 53 -6.35 9.62 -3.46
N ASN A 54 -7.49 10.26 -3.16
CA ASN A 54 -7.90 11.48 -3.84
C ASN A 54 -7.20 12.68 -3.21
N MET A 55 -6.41 13.40 -4.01
CA MET A 55 -5.57 14.51 -3.52
C MET A 55 -6.38 15.72 -3.05
N ASP A 56 -7.65 15.84 -3.48
CA ASP A 56 -8.60 16.86 -3.01
C ASP A 56 -9.39 16.42 -1.76
N GLY A 57 -9.19 15.17 -1.30
CA GLY A 57 -9.89 14.60 -0.15
C GLY A 57 -11.38 14.34 -0.38
N ILE A 58 -11.84 14.34 -1.63
CA ILE A 58 -13.26 14.11 -1.96
C ILE A 58 -13.46 12.66 -2.39
N TYR A 59 -14.32 11.95 -1.68
CA TYR A 59 -14.63 10.53 -1.91
C TYR A 59 -16.14 10.33 -2.12
N PRO A 60 -16.66 10.58 -3.34
CA PRO A 60 -18.09 10.55 -3.61
C PRO A 60 -18.72 9.17 -3.46
N GLU A 61 -17.94 8.09 -3.63
CA GLU A 61 -18.38 6.70 -3.49
C GLU A 61 -18.24 6.17 -2.04
N ASN A 62 -17.88 7.01 -1.08
CA ASN A 62 -17.53 6.62 0.29
C ASN A 62 -16.47 5.51 0.31
N ASP A 63 -15.45 5.66 -0.50
CA ASP A 63 -14.37 4.68 -0.71
C ASP A 63 -13.03 5.09 -0.09
N GLU A 64 -13.00 6.17 0.70
CA GLU A 64 -11.81 6.64 1.42
C GLU A 64 -11.10 5.54 2.23
N THR A 65 -11.86 4.62 2.81
CA THR A 65 -11.34 3.53 3.65
C THR A 65 -11.33 2.18 2.95
N VAL A 66 -11.60 2.17 1.65
CA VAL A 66 -11.56 0.94 0.86
C VAL A 66 -10.12 0.56 0.57
N VAL A 67 -9.75 -0.68 0.89
CA VAL A 67 -8.43 -1.25 0.57
C VAL A 67 -8.54 -2.23 -0.58
N THR A 68 -7.49 -2.28 -1.39
CA THR A 68 -7.35 -3.22 -2.51
C THR A 68 -6.56 -4.44 -2.09
N THR A 69 -7.07 -5.62 -2.37
CA THR A 69 -6.44 -6.88 -1.99
C THR A 69 -5.13 -7.10 -2.73
N GLY A 70 -5.14 -7.07 -4.05
CA GLY A 70 -3.93 -7.30 -4.86
C GLY A 70 -2.92 -6.16 -4.75
N GLY A 71 -3.38 -4.91 -4.75
CA GLY A 71 -2.51 -3.76 -4.53
C GLY A 71 -1.79 -3.83 -3.18
N SER A 72 -2.43 -4.39 -2.15
CA SER A 72 -1.79 -4.64 -0.85
C SER A 72 -0.70 -5.70 -0.92
N GLY A 73 -0.79 -6.68 -1.83
CA GLY A 73 0.29 -7.62 -2.09
C GLY A 73 1.57 -6.93 -2.56
N PHE A 74 1.46 -5.96 -3.47
CA PHE A 74 2.59 -5.10 -3.87
C PHE A 74 3.04 -4.20 -2.72
N GLY A 75 2.11 -3.69 -1.93
CA GLY A 75 2.40 -2.91 -0.71
C GLY A 75 3.27 -3.67 0.28
N ILE A 76 3.01 -4.96 0.50
CA ILE A 76 3.83 -5.83 1.34
C ILE A 76 5.29 -5.88 0.85
N LEU A 77 5.51 -5.99 -0.45
CA LEU A 77 6.87 -5.95 -1.02
C LEU A 77 7.53 -4.58 -0.82
N ALA A 78 6.77 -3.50 -0.99
CA ALA A 78 7.27 -2.14 -0.73
C ALA A 78 7.64 -1.93 0.74
N LEU A 79 6.89 -2.51 1.69
CA LEU A 79 7.21 -2.46 3.13
C LEU A 79 8.52 -3.18 3.44
N ILE A 80 8.76 -4.35 2.86
CA ILE A 80 10.04 -5.08 2.99
C ILE A 80 11.18 -4.21 2.44
N ALA A 81 11.04 -3.68 1.24
CA ALA A 81 12.03 -2.80 0.64
C ALA A 81 12.29 -1.56 1.51
N GLY A 82 11.25 -0.97 2.09
CA GLY A 82 11.38 0.19 2.99
C GLY A 82 12.15 -0.10 4.27
N MET A 83 12.01 -1.30 4.84
CA MET A 83 12.84 -1.74 5.98
C MET A 83 14.30 -1.92 5.56
N GLU A 84 14.57 -2.57 4.42
CA GLU A 84 15.93 -2.80 3.92
C GLU A 84 16.63 -1.50 3.50
N ARG A 85 15.89 -0.52 3.00
CA ARG A 85 16.38 0.82 2.68
C ARG A 85 16.53 1.73 3.91
N GLY A 86 16.07 1.30 5.09
CA GLY A 86 16.09 2.11 6.30
C GLY A 86 15.11 3.28 6.30
N TYR A 87 14.07 3.22 5.46
CA TYR A 87 12.99 4.23 5.47
C TYR A 87 12.17 4.16 6.76
N VAL A 88 12.06 2.97 7.32
CA VAL A 88 11.46 2.67 8.62
C VAL A 88 12.34 1.67 9.36
N THR A 89 12.22 1.63 10.67
CA THR A 89 12.92 0.63 11.47
C THR A 89 12.31 -0.76 11.29
N ARG A 90 13.09 -1.81 11.56
CA ARG A 90 12.59 -3.19 11.54
C ARG A 90 11.40 -3.38 12.51
N GLU A 91 11.46 -2.78 13.69
CA GLU A 91 10.39 -2.83 14.68
C GLU A 91 9.08 -2.22 14.14
N GLN A 92 9.16 -1.02 13.55
CA GLN A 92 8.00 -0.38 12.91
C GLN A 92 7.41 -1.24 11.79
N GLY A 93 8.28 -1.89 11.01
CA GLY A 93 7.85 -2.82 9.97
C GLY A 93 7.11 -4.02 10.55
N ILE A 94 7.66 -4.68 11.57
CA ILE A 94 7.02 -5.82 12.24
C ILE A 94 5.64 -5.44 12.79
N GLU A 95 5.50 -4.30 13.47
CA GLU A 95 4.22 -3.81 13.98
C GLU A 95 3.19 -3.60 12.85
N ARG A 96 3.66 -3.08 11.70
CA ARG A 96 2.81 -2.92 10.52
C ARG A 96 2.36 -4.28 9.97
N PHE A 97 3.25 -5.24 9.84
CA PHE A 97 2.92 -6.58 9.38
C PHE A 97 1.98 -7.33 10.33
N GLU A 98 2.15 -7.22 11.63
CA GLU A 98 1.24 -7.78 12.62
C GLU A 98 -0.18 -7.21 12.48
N ARG A 99 -0.29 -5.90 12.23
CA ARG A 99 -1.57 -5.23 11.96
C ARG A 99 -2.23 -5.79 10.70
N ILE A 100 -1.49 -5.86 9.59
CA ILE A 100 -1.95 -6.40 8.32
C ILE A 100 -2.44 -7.84 8.49
N VAL A 101 -1.63 -8.70 9.09
CA VAL A 101 -1.97 -10.12 9.30
C VAL A 101 -3.20 -10.25 10.19
N SER A 102 -3.25 -9.51 11.31
CA SER A 102 -4.41 -9.52 12.19
C SER A 102 -5.70 -9.02 11.51
N PHE A 103 -5.59 -8.08 10.58
CA PHE A 103 -6.73 -7.65 9.78
C PHE A 103 -7.17 -8.74 8.80
N LEU A 104 -6.25 -9.33 8.06
CA LEU A 104 -6.53 -10.38 7.07
C LEU A 104 -7.13 -11.66 7.68
N GLU A 105 -6.78 -11.99 8.94
CA GLU A 105 -7.33 -13.13 9.68
C GLU A 105 -8.83 -12.99 9.97
N ARG A 106 -9.32 -11.76 10.12
CA ARG A 106 -10.74 -11.47 10.43
C ARG A 106 -11.55 -10.90 9.27
N ALA A 107 -10.88 -10.56 8.16
CA ALA A 107 -11.56 -10.05 6.98
C ALA A 107 -12.41 -11.12 6.30
N ASP A 108 -13.44 -10.69 5.57
CA ASP A 108 -14.29 -11.59 4.80
C ASP A 108 -13.45 -12.42 3.81
N ARG A 109 -13.75 -13.72 3.75
CA ARG A 109 -13.12 -14.68 2.85
C ARG A 109 -14.18 -15.62 2.28
N PHE A 110 -14.02 -15.96 1.01
CA PHE A 110 -14.91 -16.88 0.29
C PHE A 110 -14.09 -18.08 -0.14
N HIS A 111 -14.31 -19.23 0.47
CA HIS A 111 -13.43 -20.39 0.28
C HIS A 111 -11.94 -20.05 0.39
N GLY A 112 -11.65 -19.23 1.41
CA GLY A 112 -10.30 -18.78 1.71
C GLY A 112 -9.75 -17.65 0.85
N ALA A 113 -10.37 -17.29 -0.28
CA ALA A 113 -9.98 -16.14 -1.09
C ALA A 113 -10.56 -14.84 -0.53
N TRP A 114 -9.77 -13.77 -0.56
CA TRP A 114 -10.23 -12.44 -0.20
C TRP A 114 -10.98 -11.78 -1.37
N PRO A 115 -11.92 -10.87 -1.07
CA PRO A 115 -12.61 -10.12 -2.12
C PRO A 115 -11.66 -9.13 -2.80
N HIS A 116 -12.07 -8.61 -3.95
CA HIS A 116 -11.33 -7.58 -4.69
C HIS A 116 -11.06 -6.35 -3.81
N TRP A 117 -12.11 -5.81 -3.22
CA TRP A 117 -12.06 -4.68 -2.30
C TRP A 117 -12.62 -5.04 -0.92
N ILE A 118 -11.98 -4.50 0.10
CA ILE A 118 -12.36 -4.71 1.50
C ILE A 118 -12.56 -3.34 2.16
N GLU A 119 -13.61 -3.21 2.93
CA GLU A 119 -13.79 -2.05 3.81
C GLU A 119 -12.75 -2.11 4.95
N GLY A 120 -11.80 -1.21 4.95
CA GLY A 120 -10.64 -1.23 5.84
C GLY A 120 -10.98 -1.11 7.32
N ARG A 121 -12.09 -0.48 7.68
CA ARG A 121 -12.54 -0.37 9.08
C ARG A 121 -13.12 -1.66 9.63
N THR A 122 -13.78 -2.45 8.79
CA THR A 122 -14.60 -3.59 9.24
C THR A 122 -14.09 -4.94 8.78
N GLY A 123 -13.29 -5.01 7.72
CA GLY A 123 -12.88 -6.24 7.05
C GLY A 123 -13.96 -6.85 6.16
N ARG A 124 -15.09 -6.18 5.96
CA ARG A 124 -16.18 -6.66 5.12
C ARG A 124 -15.87 -6.43 3.64
N VAL A 125 -16.39 -7.34 2.79
CA VAL A 125 -16.37 -7.14 1.35
C VAL A 125 -17.01 -5.81 0.96
N LYS A 126 -16.34 -5.05 0.07
CA LYS A 126 -16.91 -3.87 -0.58
C LYS A 126 -17.20 -4.24 -2.04
N PRO A 127 -18.43 -4.68 -2.37
CA PRO A 127 -18.76 -5.07 -3.73
C PRO A 127 -18.86 -3.83 -4.63
N PHE A 128 -18.28 -3.90 -5.84
CA PHE A 128 -18.41 -2.86 -6.85
C PHE A 128 -19.39 -3.24 -7.98
N GLY A 129 -20.01 -4.41 -7.87
CA GLY A 129 -21.03 -4.89 -8.80
C GLY A 129 -21.87 -6.02 -8.19
N LYS A 130 -23.04 -6.30 -8.80
CA LYS A 130 -23.94 -7.36 -8.33
C LYS A 130 -23.32 -8.77 -8.32
N LYS A 131 -22.33 -9.01 -9.18
CA LYS A 131 -21.63 -10.30 -9.32
C LYS A 131 -20.26 -10.31 -8.67
N ASP A 132 -19.90 -9.23 -8.01
CA ASP A 132 -18.57 -9.01 -7.46
C ASP A 132 -18.68 -8.77 -5.95
N ASN A 133 -19.23 -9.78 -5.30
CA ASN A 133 -19.50 -9.81 -3.86
C ASN A 133 -18.98 -11.12 -3.27
N GLY A 134 -17.80 -11.55 -3.70
CA GLY A 134 -17.21 -12.82 -3.31
C GLY A 134 -15.69 -12.75 -3.33
N GLY A 135 -15.04 -13.90 -3.31
CA GLY A 135 -13.59 -14.00 -3.42
C GLY A 135 -13.11 -13.70 -4.84
N ASP A 136 -12.03 -12.95 -4.94
CA ASP A 136 -11.33 -12.68 -6.19
C ASP A 136 -9.99 -13.43 -6.20
N LEU A 137 -9.84 -14.41 -7.11
CA LEU A 137 -8.63 -15.23 -7.18
C LEU A 137 -7.42 -14.47 -7.69
N VAL A 138 -7.61 -13.52 -8.61
CA VAL A 138 -6.51 -12.74 -9.18
C VAL A 138 -5.93 -11.82 -8.10
N GLU A 139 -6.78 -11.08 -7.43
CA GLU A 139 -6.40 -10.20 -6.35
C GLU A 139 -5.80 -10.99 -5.16
N THR A 140 -6.43 -12.12 -4.82
CA THR A 140 -5.89 -13.03 -3.80
C THR A 140 -4.52 -13.57 -4.17
N ALA A 141 -4.27 -13.91 -5.45
CA ALA A 141 -2.96 -14.39 -5.88
C ALA A 141 -1.86 -13.34 -5.72
N PHE A 142 -2.14 -12.08 -6.05
CA PHE A 142 -1.20 -10.97 -5.80
C PHE A 142 -0.96 -10.75 -4.30
N LEU A 143 -2.00 -10.79 -3.47
CA LEU A 143 -1.84 -10.69 -2.03
C LEU A 143 -0.99 -11.84 -1.49
N VAL A 144 -1.28 -13.08 -1.89
CA VAL A 144 -0.53 -14.28 -1.48
C VAL A 144 0.93 -14.20 -1.92
N GLN A 145 1.23 -13.68 -3.10
CA GLN A 145 2.61 -13.45 -3.54
C GLN A 145 3.36 -12.54 -2.57
N GLY A 146 2.77 -11.42 -2.15
CA GLY A 146 3.35 -10.55 -1.13
C GLY A 146 3.51 -11.25 0.22
N LEU A 147 2.48 -11.99 0.66
CA LEU A 147 2.52 -12.76 1.91
C LEU A 147 3.61 -13.83 1.91
N LEU A 148 3.83 -14.53 0.80
CA LEU A 148 4.92 -15.51 0.67
C LEU A 148 6.30 -14.87 0.79
N ALA A 149 6.49 -13.70 0.20
CA ALA A 149 7.73 -12.94 0.35
C ALA A 149 7.94 -12.52 1.81
N ALA A 150 6.90 -12.02 2.48
CA ALA A 150 6.96 -11.66 3.89
C ALA A 150 7.22 -12.87 4.80
N HIS A 151 6.56 -14.00 4.53
CA HIS A 151 6.85 -15.26 5.23
C HIS A 151 8.33 -15.59 5.16
N GLN A 152 8.91 -15.62 3.96
CA GLN A 152 10.32 -15.94 3.76
C GLN A 152 11.26 -14.93 4.43
N TYR A 153 10.88 -13.65 4.42
CA TYR A 153 11.66 -12.57 5.03
C TYR A 153 11.75 -12.70 6.55
N PHE A 154 10.66 -13.13 7.22
CA PHE A 154 10.60 -13.26 8.68
C PHE A 154 10.92 -14.65 9.21
N ALA A 155 10.92 -15.69 8.38
CA ALA A 155 11.03 -17.10 8.81
C ALA A 155 12.32 -17.44 9.56
N GLN A 156 13.41 -16.69 9.32
CA GLN A 156 14.70 -16.89 9.96
C GLN A 156 15.03 -15.82 11.01
N GLY A 157 14.06 -14.98 11.36
CA GLY A 157 14.21 -13.92 12.34
C GLY A 157 14.10 -14.39 13.78
N ASN A 158 13.84 -13.46 14.70
CA ASN A 158 13.60 -13.78 16.10
C ASN A 158 12.25 -14.49 16.32
N GLU A 159 11.94 -14.90 17.55
CA GLU A 159 10.71 -15.63 17.88
C GLU A 159 9.42 -14.91 17.45
N ARG A 160 9.36 -13.57 17.60
CA ARG A 160 8.22 -12.75 17.17
C ARG A 160 8.04 -12.78 15.65
N GLU A 161 9.13 -12.68 14.92
CA GLU A 161 9.14 -12.74 13.45
C GLU A 161 8.76 -14.12 12.94
N GLN A 162 9.27 -15.17 13.56
CA GLN A 162 8.90 -16.55 13.23
C GLN A 162 7.41 -16.81 13.50
N ALA A 163 6.87 -16.31 14.61
CA ALA A 163 5.44 -16.41 14.91
C ALA A 163 4.59 -15.67 13.86
N LEU A 164 5.03 -14.48 13.41
CA LEU A 164 4.40 -13.74 12.34
C LEU A 164 4.43 -14.52 11.02
N ALA A 165 5.58 -15.11 10.66
CA ALA A 165 5.72 -15.98 9.49
C ALA A 165 4.76 -17.18 9.53
N GLN A 166 4.59 -17.83 10.67
CA GLN A 166 3.64 -18.94 10.83
C GLN A 166 2.18 -18.52 10.62
N ARG A 167 1.79 -17.35 11.12
CA ARG A 167 0.46 -16.78 10.88
C ARG A 167 0.23 -16.53 9.40
N ILE A 168 1.22 -15.97 8.71
CA ILE A 168 1.19 -15.73 7.26
C ILE A 168 1.05 -17.07 6.50
N ASP A 169 1.80 -18.11 6.91
CA ASP A 169 1.70 -19.44 6.29
C ASP A 169 0.28 -20.02 6.42
N THR A 170 -0.35 -19.85 7.57
CA THR A 170 -1.74 -20.28 7.81
C THR A 170 -2.72 -19.54 6.88
N LEU A 171 -2.54 -18.25 6.67
CA LEU A 171 -3.42 -17.43 5.83
C LEU A 171 -3.46 -17.93 4.38
N TRP A 172 -2.31 -18.04 3.73
CA TRP A 172 -2.27 -18.40 2.31
C TRP A 172 -2.61 -19.87 2.05
N ARG A 173 -2.26 -20.78 2.96
CA ARG A 173 -2.64 -22.20 2.88
C ARG A 173 -4.14 -22.42 3.06
N GLY A 174 -4.83 -21.50 3.72
CA GLY A 174 -6.27 -21.51 3.88
C GLY A 174 -7.06 -21.16 2.63
N VAL A 175 -6.42 -20.85 1.50
CA VAL A 175 -7.12 -20.59 0.24
C VAL A 175 -7.42 -21.88 -0.46
N GLU A 176 -8.71 -22.16 -0.69
CA GLU A 176 -9.19 -23.39 -1.34
C GLU A 176 -9.15 -23.25 -2.87
N TRP A 177 -7.95 -23.14 -3.46
CA TRP A 177 -7.74 -22.92 -4.89
C TRP A 177 -8.49 -23.91 -5.78
N SER A 178 -8.61 -25.17 -5.32
CA SER A 178 -9.29 -26.23 -6.07
C SER A 178 -10.81 -26.03 -6.13
N TRP A 179 -11.40 -25.36 -5.17
CA TRP A 179 -12.84 -25.07 -5.15
C TRP A 179 -13.27 -24.20 -6.35
N TYR A 180 -12.40 -23.32 -6.79
CA TYR A 180 -12.66 -22.38 -7.89
C TYR A 180 -12.44 -22.97 -9.29
N ARG A 181 -12.05 -24.24 -9.38
CA ARG A 181 -11.93 -24.93 -10.68
C ARG A 181 -13.28 -25.46 -11.12
N ASN A 182 -13.65 -25.22 -12.38
CA ASN A 182 -14.82 -25.81 -13.02
C ASN A 182 -14.57 -27.27 -13.36
#